data_498acd9df46b5a18668818a4d15d5496
#
_entry.id   498acd9df46b5a18668818a4d15d5496
#
_cell.length_a   1.000
_cell.length_b   1.000
_cell.length_c   1.000
_cell.angle_alpha   90.00
_cell.angle_beta   90.00
_cell.angle_gamma   90.00
#
_symmetry.space_group_name_H-M   'P 1'
#
loop_
_entity.id
_entity.type
_entity.pdbx_description
1 polymer ?
#
loop_
_entity_poly.entity_id
_entity_poly.type
_entity_poly.pdbx_seq_one_letter_code
_entity_poly.pdbx_strand_id
1 'polypeptide(L)'
;MEQHYQLIALDLDGTLTNSEKVISPRTLSALQAAQAKGVKIVLASGRPSYGIRPLADELSLDKTGGFILAYNGGKVIDCRTDEVIYERKLDGDLVPLLHDEALKAGLNILVHQKGGMITTDDSNPEVQLEGRINRSTIIHQPDFWTRTDNVVNKCLIVGDREKVAALEAKLRATMSHRMDVYCSMPEFLECVPKGIDKGDSLSQLAQHLHIAREAVMACGDGENDLSMIRYAGLGIAMANAVDSVKAAADFVTLSNDEDGVAYVVERFVLEKV
;
A
#
# COMPACT_ATOMS: atom_id res chain seq x y z
N MET A 1 -20.93 -18.58 18.75
CA MET A 1 -20.46 -17.25 19.14
C MET A 1 -20.49 -16.40 17.88
N GLU A 2 -21.23 -15.31 17.88
CA GLU A 2 -21.21 -14.36 16.76
C GLU A 2 -19.79 -13.80 16.62
N GLN A 3 -19.23 -13.89 15.43
CA GLN A 3 -17.88 -13.43 15.16
C GLN A 3 -17.92 -11.92 14.97
N HIS A 4 -17.48 -11.16 15.96
CA HIS A 4 -17.43 -9.69 15.88
C HIS A 4 -16.08 -9.23 15.34
N TYR A 5 -16.07 -8.73 14.11
CA TYR A 5 -14.88 -8.09 13.54
C TYR A 5 -14.64 -6.73 14.19
N GLN A 6 -13.38 -6.48 14.56
CA GLN A 6 -12.94 -5.25 15.23
C GLN A 6 -12.01 -4.40 14.34
N LEU A 7 -11.43 -5.01 13.30
CA LEU A 7 -10.50 -4.40 12.38
C LEU A 7 -10.81 -4.85 10.95
N ILE A 8 -10.90 -3.90 10.03
CA ILE A 8 -11.06 -4.16 8.59
C ILE A 8 -9.89 -3.53 7.85
N ALA A 9 -9.06 -4.35 7.20
CA ALA A 9 -7.98 -3.91 6.33
C ALA A 9 -8.44 -3.95 4.87
N LEU A 10 -8.25 -2.84 4.17
CA LEU A 10 -8.71 -2.64 2.80
C LEU A 10 -7.54 -2.22 1.92
N ASP A 11 -7.25 -2.99 0.86
CA ASP A 11 -6.50 -2.45 -0.25
C ASP A 11 -7.28 -1.30 -0.93
N LEU A 12 -6.62 -0.49 -1.73
CA LEU A 12 -7.23 0.70 -2.35
C LEU A 12 -7.64 0.47 -3.80
N ASP A 13 -6.64 0.22 -4.66
CA ASP A 13 -6.82 0.22 -6.11
C ASP A 13 -7.35 -1.14 -6.59
N GLY A 14 -8.60 -1.19 -7.03
CA GLY A 14 -9.26 -2.45 -7.39
C GLY A 14 -10.00 -3.12 -6.23
N THR A 15 -9.96 -2.52 -5.03
CA THR A 15 -10.65 -3.01 -3.83
C THR A 15 -11.59 -1.95 -3.25
N LEU A 16 -11.05 -0.95 -2.50
CA LEU A 16 -11.87 0.09 -1.87
C LEU A 16 -12.41 1.09 -2.88
N THR A 17 -11.59 1.46 -3.87
CA THR A 17 -11.96 2.41 -4.91
C THR A 17 -12.42 1.69 -6.17
N ASN A 18 -13.44 2.25 -6.82
CA ASN A 18 -13.94 1.79 -8.11
C ASN A 18 -12.98 2.18 -9.27
N SER A 19 -13.34 1.86 -10.50
CA SER A 19 -12.55 2.18 -11.70
C SER A 19 -12.36 3.69 -11.91
N GLU A 20 -13.22 4.54 -11.34
CA GLU A 20 -13.08 6.00 -11.32
C GLU A 20 -12.17 6.54 -10.21
N LYS A 21 -11.58 5.64 -9.40
CA LYS A 21 -10.70 5.94 -8.26
C LYS A 21 -11.38 6.74 -7.14
N VAL A 22 -12.66 6.46 -6.90
CA VAL A 22 -13.47 7.04 -5.82
C VAL A 22 -14.08 5.93 -4.95
N ILE A 23 -14.36 6.24 -3.69
CA ILE A 23 -15.17 5.38 -2.81
C ILE A 23 -16.64 5.60 -3.19
N SER A 24 -17.37 4.54 -3.51
CA SER A 24 -18.78 4.66 -3.82
C SER A 24 -19.60 5.13 -2.60
N PRO A 25 -20.74 5.81 -2.80
CA PRO A 25 -21.59 6.24 -1.68
C PRO A 25 -22.06 5.08 -0.80
N ARG A 26 -22.31 3.88 -1.38
CA ARG A 26 -22.72 2.69 -0.64
C ARG A 26 -21.55 2.17 0.22
N THR A 27 -20.37 2.06 -0.36
CA THR A 27 -19.16 1.61 0.36
C THR A 27 -18.81 2.59 1.48
N LEU A 28 -18.85 3.89 1.23
CA LEU A 28 -18.63 4.92 2.25
C LEU A 28 -19.63 4.77 3.40
N SER A 29 -20.93 4.65 3.11
CA SER A 29 -21.99 4.48 4.12
C SER A 29 -21.83 3.21 4.95
N ALA A 30 -21.47 2.08 4.31
CA ALA A 30 -21.25 0.82 5.01
C ALA A 30 -20.06 0.88 5.97
N LEU A 31 -18.93 1.48 5.53
CA LEU A 31 -17.75 1.66 6.36
C LEU A 31 -18.01 2.62 7.53
N GLN A 32 -18.71 3.73 7.30
CA GLN A 32 -19.11 4.65 8.38
C GLN A 32 -20.03 3.97 9.41
N ALA A 33 -20.94 3.10 8.97
CA ALA A 33 -21.78 2.32 9.87
C ALA A 33 -20.98 1.30 10.69
N ALA A 34 -19.95 0.67 10.09
CA ALA A 34 -19.02 -0.20 10.82
C ALA A 34 -18.20 0.59 11.86
N GLN A 35 -17.69 1.77 11.48
CA GLN A 35 -16.99 2.67 12.41
C GLN A 35 -17.87 3.09 13.59
N ALA A 36 -19.17 3.35 13.36
CA ALA A 36 -20.13 3.68 14.42
C ALA A 36 -20.33 2.52 15.41
N LYS A 37 -20.08 1.26 15.00
CA LYS A 37 -20.03 0.07 15.88
C LYS A 37 -18.66 -0.13 16.55
N GLY A 38 -17.70 0.78 16.36
CA GLY A 38 -16.35 0.72 16.94
C GLY A 38 -15.35 -0.08 16.13
N VAL A 39 -15.69 -0.52 14.91
CA VAL A 39 -14.76 -1.22 14.01
C VAL A 39 -13.72 -0.23 13.46
N LYS A 40 -12.45 -0.60 13.55
CA LYS A 40 -11.34 0.20 13.02
C LYS A 40 -11.07 -0.12 11.56
N ILE A 41 -10.81 0.89 10.76
CA ILE A 41 -10.47 0.74 9.33
C ILE A 41 -8.97 0.95 9.13
N VAL A 42 -8.33 0.08 8.36
CA VAL A 42 -6.95 0.18 7.91
C VAL A 42 -6.94 0.30 6.39
N LEU A 43 -6.36 1.37 5.88
CA LEU A 43 -6.10 1.55 4.45
C LEU A 43 -4.70 1.03 4.13
N ALA A 44 -4.60 -0.10 3.42
CA ALA A 44 -3.37 -0.83 3.15
C ALA A 44 -2.98 -0.74 1.67
N SER A 45 -1.92 0.00 1.32
CA SER A 45 -1.55 0.24 -0.08
C SER A 45 -0.03 0.31 -0.29
N GLY A 46 0.42 0.05 -1.53
CA GLY A 46 1.78 0.35 -1.99
C GLY A 46 2.09 1.84 -2.14
N ARG A 47 1.05 2.70 -2.09
CA ARG A 47 1.18 4.14 -2.19
C ARG A 47 1.95 4.73 -1.00
N PRO A 48 2.60 5.91 -1.19
CA PRO A 48 3.11 6.70 -0.08
C PRO A 48 1.95 7.18 0.82
N SER A 49 2.25 7.44 2.09
CA SER A 49 1.22 7.81 3.09
C SER A 49 0.37 9.03 2.69
N TYR A 50 0.98 10.02 2.05
CA TYR A 50 0.26 11.20 1.56
C TYR A 50 -0.67 10.90 0.36
N GLY A 51 -0.37 9.85 -0.44
CA GLY A 51 -1.24 9.37 -1.51
C GLY A 51 -2.47 8.60 -1.01
N ILE A 52 -2.44 8.12 0.24
CA ILE A 52 -3.54 7.42 0.91
C ILE A 52 -4.40 8.42 1.72
N ARG A 53 -3.78 9.46 2.26
CA ARG A 53 -4.42 10.42 3.18
C ARG A 53 -5.77 10.97 2.68
N PRO A 54 -5.96 11.36 1.42
CA PRO A 54 -7.26 11.87 0.96
C PRO A 54 -8.43 10.88 1.17
N LEU A 55 -8.18 9.57 1.00
CA LEU A 55 -9.20 8.53 1.26
C LEU A 55 -9.42 8.31 2.76
N ALA A 56 -8.37 8.44 3.57
CA ALA A 56 -8.48 8.39 5.03
C ALA A 56 -9.31 9.57 5.56
N ASP A 57 -9.13 10.76 5.00
CA ASP A 57 -9.89 11.96 5.35
C ASP A 57 -11.36 11.82 4.93
N GLU A 58 -11.64 11.26 3.75
CA GLU A 58 -13.01 10.98 3.27
C GLU A 58 -13.76 10.02 4.22
N LEU A 59 -13.05 9.02 4.75
CA LEU A 59 -13.56 8.09 5.76
C LEU A 59 -13.53 8.66 7.19
N SER A 60 -13.05 9.90 7.38
CA SER A 60 -12.88 10.54 8.70
C SER A 60 -12.08 9.69 9.69
N LEU A 61 -11.01 9.04 9.25
CA LEU A 61 -10.19 8.15 10.09
C LEU A 61 -9.48 8.91 11.21
N ASP A 62 -9.24 10.20 11.05
CA ASP A 62 -8.74 11.12 12.09
C ASP A 62 -9.68 11.21 13.29
N LYS A 63 -10.98 11.10 13.06
CA LYS A 63 -12.03 11.19 14.09
C LYS A 63 -12.41 9.82 14.66
N THR A 64 -12.54 8.83 13.81
CA THR A 64 -13.00 7.48 14.19
C THR A 64 -11.88 6.58 14.70
N GLY A 65 -10.60 6.92 14.43
CA GLY A 65 -9.43 6.16 14.88
C GLY A 65 -9.12 4.98 13.96
N GLY A 66 -8.83 5.28 12.71
CA GLY A 66 -8.32 4.32 11.72
C GLY A 66 -6.84 4.48 11.45
N PHE A 67 -6.30 3.67 10.53
CA PHE A 67 -4.87 3.58 10.27
C PHE A 67 -4.55 3.60 8.78
N ILE A 68 -3.37 4.11 8.46
CA ILE A 68 -2.76 4.00 7.13
C ILE A 68 -1.60 3.01 7.22
N LEU A 69 -1.61 2.00 6.36
CA LEU A 69 -0.53 1.06 6.12
C LEU A 69 0.01 1.34 4.71
N ALA A 70 1.06 2.16 4.64
CA ALA A 70 1.66 2.66 3.41
C ALA A 70 2.87 1.82 2.98
N TYR A 71 3.29 1.95 1.72
CA TYR A 71 4.44 1.28 1.13
C TYR A 71 4.40 -0.25 1.30
N ASN A 72 3.22 -0.86 1.06
CA ASN A 72 2.97 -2.29 1.25
C ASN A 72 3.31 -2.80 2.66
N GLY A 73 3.16 -1.96 3.69
CA GLY A 73 3.51 -2.29 5.07
C GLY A 73 4.80 -1.64 5.58
N GLY A 74 5.49 -0.88 4.74
CA GLY A 74 6.71 -0.18 5.15
C GLY A 74 6.50 0.90 6.22
N LYS A 75 5.25 1.37 6.38
CA LYS A 75 4.91 2.40 7.36
C LYS A 75 3.47 2.28 7.82
N VAL A 76 3.25 2.29 9.13
CA VAL A 76 1.93 2.30 9.77
C VAL A 76 1.75 3.58 10.57
N ILE A 77 0.64 4.29 10.32
CA ILE A 77 0.34 5.59 10.93
C ILE A 77 -1.05 5.52 11.57
N ASP A 78 -1.17 5.97 12.82
CA ASP A 78 -2.46 6.28 13.44
C ASP A 78 -2.99 7.60 12.87
N CYS A 79 -4.16 7.57 12.22
CA CYS A 79 -4.73 8.75 11.58
C CYS A 79 -5.21 9.81 12.57
N ARG A 80 -5.50 9.45 13.83
CA ARG A 80 -5.98 10.36 14.87
C ARG A 80 -4.87 11.22 15.44
N THR A 81 -3.69 10.62 15.65
CA THR A 81 -2.55 11.27 16.32
C THR A 81 -1.44 11.67 15.36
N ASP A 82 -1.48 11.19 14.11
CA ASP A 82 -0.39 11.20 13.13
C ASP A 82 0.89 10.50 13.63
N GLU A 83 0.79 9.69 14.69
CA GLU A 83 1.90 8.91 15.22
C GLU A 83 2.27 7.78 14.26
N VAL A 84 3.57 7.63 14.04
CA VAL A 84 4.12 6.50 13.29
C VAL A 84 4.31 5.34 14.26
N ILE A 85 3.42 4.33 14.19
CA ILE A 85 3.46 3.14 15.04
C ILE A 85 4.62 2.23 14.64
N TYR A 86 4.84 2.12 13.34
CA TYR A 86 5.85 1.24 12.75
C TYR A 86 6.39 1.86 11.48
N GLU A 87 7.70 1.78 11.26
CA GLU A 87 8.32 2.23 10.02
C GLU A 87 9.60 1.44 9.74
N ARG A 88 9.75 0.97 8.50
CA ARG A 88 11.00 0.42 7.96
C ARG A 88 11.47 1.26 6.79
N LYS A 89 12.77 1.49 6.75
CA LYS A 89 13.43 2.29 5.72
C LYS A 89 14.58 1.50 5.11
N LEU A 90 14.90 1.82 3.87
CA LEU A 90 16.13 1.36 3.24
C LEU A 90 17.35 1.94 3.96
N ASP A 91 18.42 1.16 4.05
CA ASP A 91 19.68 1.67 4.54
C ASP A 91 20.16 2.85 3.68
N GLY A 92 20.67 3.90 4.34
CA GLY A 92 20.98 5.15 3.64
C GLY A 92 22.03 5.03 2.54
N ASP A 93 22.93 4.05 2.61
CA ASP A 93 23.95 3.77 1.59
C ASP A 93 23.35 3.10 0.32
N LEU A 94 22.12 2.56 0.40
CA LEU A 94 21.43 2.01 -0.78
C LEU A 94 20.92 3.11 -1.71
N VAL A 95 20.60 4.29 -1.21
CA VAL A 95 20.04 5.39 -2.04
C VAL A 95 21.03 5.81 -3.14
N PRO A 96 22.29 6.19 -2.84
CA PRO A 96 23.27 6.52 -3.89
C PRO A 96 23.62 5.33 -4.77
N LEU A 97 23.65 4.11 -4.22
CA LEU A 97 23.91 2.90 -5.01
C LEU A 97 22.80 2.68 -6.06
N LEU A 98 21.54 2.76 -5.66
CA LEU A 98 20.39 2.58 -6.56
C LEU A 98 20.31 3.70 -7.59
N HIS A 99 20.65 4.93 -7.22
CA HIS A 99 20.77 6.05 -8.14
C HIS A 99 21.80 5.77 -9.23
N ASP A 100 23.00 5.36 -8.85
CA ASP A 100 24.08 5.07 -9.81
C ASP A 100 23.71 3.89 -10.74
N GLU A 101 23.06 2.86 -10.21
CA GLU A 101 22.61 1.71 -11.01
C GLU A 101 21.50 2.10 -11.99
N ALA A 102 20.55 2.95 -11.58
CA ALA A 102 19.50 3.48 -12.45
C ALA A 102 20.10 4.30 -13.59
N LEU A 103 21.00 5.24 -13.29
CA LEU A 103 21.65 6.07 -14.31
C LEU A 103 22.50 5.26 -15.30
N LYS A 104 23.27 4.26 -14.82
CA LYS A 104 24.03 3.34 -15.68
C LYS A 104 23.13 2.56 -16.63
N ALA A 105 21.92 2.21 -16.20
CA ALA A 105 20.92 1.55 -17.03
C ALA A 105 20.18 2.52 -17.98
N GLY A 106 20.40 3.83 -17.86
CA GLY A 106 19.64 4.85 -18.59
C GLY A 106 18.17 4.91 -18.18
N LEU A 107 17.93 4.75 -16.88
CA LEU A 107 16.63 4.82 -16.21
C LEU A 107 16.60 6.02 -15.25
N ASN A 108 15.40 6.44 -14.86
CA ASN A 108 15.20 7.45 -13.84
C ASN A 108 14.91 6.82 -12.49
N ILE A 109 15.19 7.56 -11.42
CA ILE A 109 14.88 7.14 -10.05
C ILE A 109 14.13 8.26 -9.33
N LEU A 110 13.22 7.87 -8.47
CA LEU A 110 12.49 8.78 -7.60
C LEU A 110 12.30 8.18 -6.20
N VAL A 111 12.09 9.05 -5.23
CA VAL A 111 11.73 8.70 -3.86
C VAL A 111 10.61 9.60 -3.37
N HIS A 112 9.78 9.05 -2.47
CA HIS A 112 8.74 9.82 -1.81
C HIS A 112 9.24 10.38 -0.48
N GLN A 113 9.08 11.69 -0.29
CA GLN A 113 9.48 12.40 0.92
C GLN A 113 8.34 13.31 1.43
N LYS A 114 8.48 13.82 2.65
CA LYS A 114 7.55 14.82 3.17
C LYS A 114 7.65 16.09 2.30
N GLY A 115 6.55 16.42 1.65
CA GLY A 115 6.44 17.59 0.77
C GLY A 115 6.47 17.29 -0.71
N GLY A 116 6.74 16.03 -1.11
CA GLY A 116 6.69 15.66 -2.52
C GLY A 116 7.53 14.45 -2.91
N MET A 117 7.79 14.36 -4.17
CA MET A 117 8.55 13.30 -4.81
C MET A 117 9.85 13.88 -5.38
N ILE A 118 11.00 13.39 -4.90
CA ILE A 118 12.32 13.81 -5.40
C ILE A 118 12.71 12.88 -6.54
N THR A 119 13.16 13.45 -7.66
CA THR A 119 13.56 12.70 -8.86
C THR A 119 14.83 13.25 -9.47
N THR A 120 15.42 12.46 -10.36
CA THR A 120 16.57 12.87 -11.20
C THR A 120 16.14 13.62 -12.45
N ASP A 121 14.95 13.31 -12.97
CA ASP A 121 14.41 13.97 -14.19
C ASP A 121 12.89 14.11 -14.04
N ASP A 122 12.45 15.34 -13.89
CA ASP A 122 11.05 15.71 -13.73
C ASP A 122 10.28 15.72 -15.07
N SER A 123 10.97 15.70 -16.21
CA SER A 123 10.35 15.63 -17.53
C SER A 123 9.95 14.22 -17.97
N ASN A 124 10.43 13.20 -17.27
CA ASN A 124 10.16 11.79 -17.61
C ASN A 124 8.66 11.44 -17.46
N PRO A 125 8.03 10.81 -18.49
CA PRO A 125 6.60 10.50 -18.49
C PRO A 125 6.13 9.62 -17.33
N GLU A 126 6.94 8.62 -16.93
CA GLU A 126 6.64 7.70 -15.84
C GLU A 126 6.71 8.41 -14.48
N VAL A 127 7.66 9.34 -14.32
CA VAL A 127 7.74 10.22 -13.14
C VAL A 127 6.50 11.11 -13.05
N GLN A 128 6.07 11.70 -14.19
CA GLN A 128 4.86 12.49 -14.25
C GLN A 128 3.59 11.65 -13.96
N LEU A 129 3.58 10.40 -14.41
CA LEU A 129 2.48 9.47 -14.11
C LEU A 129 2.40 9.20 -12.60
N GLU A 130 3.52 8.85 -11.96
CA GLU A 130 3.58 8.61 -10.50
C GLU A 130 3.17 9.85 -9.70
N GLY A 131 3.61 11.03 -10.15
CA GLY A 131 3.20 12.31 -9.57
C GLY A 131 1.68 12.54 -9.61
N ARG A 132 1.04 12.20 -10.75
CA ARG A 132 -0.43 12.30 -10.90
C ARG A 132 -1.17 11.28 -10.04
N ILE A 133 -0.72 10.02 -10.04
CA ILE A 133 -1.33 8.93 -9.23
C ILE A 133 -1.38 9.32 -7.75
N ASN A 134 -0.29 9.87 -7.23
CA ASN A 134 -0.16 10.22 -5.81
C ASN A 134 -0.49 11.68 -5.50
N ARG A 135 -0.90 12.47 -6.50
CA ARG A 135 -1.14 13.93 -6.35
C ARG A 135 0.04 14.65 -5.70
N SER A 136 1.24 14.28 -6.12
CA SER A 136 2.50 14.71 -5.51
C SER A 136 3.15 15.85 -6.27
N THR A 137 3.75 16.80 -5.53
CA THR A 137 4.67 17.78 -6.12
C THR A 137 5.96 17.08 -6.51
N ILE A 138 6.47 17.35 -7.71
CA ILE A 138 7.75 16.83 -8.18
C ILE A 138 8.84 17.84 -7.80
N ILE A 139 9.92 17.35 -7.20
CA ILE A 139 11.03 18.15 -6.68
C ILE A 139 12.31 17.70 -7.36
N HIS A 140 13.00 18.62 -7.99
CA HIS A 140 14.35 18.38 -8.52
C HIS A 140 15.37 18.73 -7.43
N GLN A 141 16.08 17.71 -6.91
CA GLN A 141 17.07 17.89 -5.84
C GLN A 141 18.30 17.01 -6.09
N PRO A 142 19.27 17.46 -6.94
CA PRO A 142 20.44 16.66 -7.31
C PRO A 142 21.29 16.18 -6.14
N ASP A 143 21.50 17.01 -5.12
CA ASP A 143 22.34 16.69 -3.97
C ASP A 143 21.76 15.57 -3.10
N PHE A 144 20.47 15.27 -3.24
CA PHE A 144 19.82 14.19 -2.49
C PHE A 144 20.50 12.85 -2.74
N TRP A 145 20.88 12.57 -3.97
CA TRP A 145 21.35 11.26 -4.42
C TRP A 145 22.78 10.92 -4.00
N THR A 146 23.56 11.90 -3.61
CA THR A 146 24.97 11.72 -3.20
C THR A 146 25.12 11.49 -1.70
N ARG A 147 24.06 11.62 -0.92
CA ARG A 147 24.06 11.53 0.53
C ARG A 147 23.76 10.10 0.99
N THR A 148 24.54 9.60 1.94
CA THR A 148 24.35 8.27 2.57
C THR A 148 23.51 8.30 3.84
N ASP A 149 23.15 9.49 4.32
CA ASP A 149 22.29 9.70 5.49
C ASP A 149 20.79 9.84 5.10
N ASN A 150 20.48 9.84 3.82
CA ASN A 150 19.11 9.83 3.33
C ASN A 150 18.48 8.44 3.52
N VAL A 151 17.47 8.36 4.38
CA VAL A 151 16.69 7.15 4.62
C VAL A 151 15.29 7.32 4.05
N VAL A 152 14.88 6.35 3.23
CA VAL A 152 13.60 6.39 2.50
C VAL A 152 12.84 5.09 2.69
N ASN A 153 11.51 5.12 2.59
CA ASN A 153 10.69 3.91 2.67
C ASN A 153 10.79 3.07 1.38
N LYS A 154 11.05 3.74 0.25
CA LYS A 154 11.10 3.12 -1.07
C LYS A 154 11.91 3.97 -2.03
N CYS A 155 12.70 3.33 -2.90
CA CYS A 155 13.15 3.90 -4.17
C CYS A 155 12.32 3.28 -5.31
N LEU A 156 11.89 4.10 -6.25
CA LEU A 156 11.19 3.67 -7.45
C LEU A 156 12.05 4.03 -8.67
N ILE A 157 12.43 3.03 -9.44
CA ILE A 157 13.21 3.21 -10.68
C ILE A 157 12.26 3.02 -11.85
N VAL A 158 12.27 3.96 -12.79
CA VAL A 158 11.27 4.02 -13.87
C VAL A 158 11.88 4.23 -15.24
N GLY A 159 11.20 3.71 -16.26
CA GLY A 159 11.54 3.93 -17.67
C GLY A 159 11.28 2.73 -18.58
N ASP A 160 12.13 2.53 -19.57
CA ASP A 160 11.98 1.48 -20.58
C ASP A 160 11.88 0.08 -19.96
N ARG A 161 10.88 -0.71 -20.37
CA ARG A 161 10.52 -2.02 -19.82
C ARG A 161 11.66 -3.04 -19.85
N GLU A 162 12.40 -3.09 -20.95
CA GLU A 162 13.47 -4.08 -21.11
C GLU A 162 14.64 -3.74 -20.18
N LYS A 163 14.96 -2.45 -20.07
CA LYS A 163 15.99 -1.97 -19.14
C LYS A 163 15.58 -2.17 -17.68
N VAL A 164 14.31 -1.92 -17.34
CA VAL A 164 13.74 -2.17 -16.01
C VAL A 164 13.85 -3.64 -15.65
N ALA A 165 13.43 -4.55 -16.54
CA ALA A 165 13.54 -6.00 -16.32
C ALA A 165 15.00 -6.48 -16.17
N ALA A 166 15.92 -5.93 -16.96
CA ALA A 166 17.34 -6.26 -16.86
C ALA A 166 17.93 -5.78 -15.52
N LEU A 167 17.57 -4.58 -15.07
CA LEU A 167 18.02 -4.05 -13.80
C LEU A 167 17.40 -4.81 -12.61
N GLU A 168 16.12 -5.19 -12.69
CA GLU A 168 15.48 -6.04 -11.70
C GLU A 168 16.28 -7.34 -11.49
N ALA A 169 16.56 -8.07 -12.59
CA ALA A 169 17.31 -9.33 -12.53
C ALA A 169 18.68 -9.15 -11.88
N LYS A 170 19.40 -8.07 -12.23
CA LYS A 170 20.70 -7.72 -11.64
C LYS A 170 20.60 -7.44 -10.15
N LEU A 171 19.68 -6.55 -9.73
CA LEU A 171 19.54 -6.17 -8.33
C LEU A 171 19.05 -7.33 -7.47
N ARG A 172 18.14 -8.17 -7.97
CA ARG A 172 17.72 -9.40 -7.28
C ARG A 172 18.89 -10.36 -7.06
N ALA A 173 19.75 -10.55 -8.05
CA ALA A 173 20.90 -11.44 -7.93
C ALA A 173 21.96 -10.92 -6.94
N THR A 174 22.13 -9.61 -6.83
CA THR A 174 23.24 -9.01 -6.08
C THR A 174 22.83 -8.41 -4.72
N MET A 175 21.57 -7.96 -4.57
CA MET A 175 21.12 -7.15 -3.44
C MET A 175 19.94 -7.77 -2.67
N SER A 176 19.44 -8.95 -3.05
CA SER A 176 18.30 -9.61 -2.38
C SER A 176 18.51 -9.94 -0.91
N HIS A 177 19.75 -9.91 -0.41
CA HIS A 177 20.07 -10.05 1.01
C HIS A 177 19.85 -8.76 1.82
N ARG A 178 19.77 -7.58 1.17
CA ARG A 178 19.60 -6.27 1.81
C ARG A 178 18.23 -5.64 1.62
N MET A 179 17.61 -5.89 0.46
CA MET A 179 16.33 -5.29 0.08
C MET A 179 15.50 -6.26 -0.77
N ASP A 180 14.22 -6.00 -0.88
CA ASP A 180 13.35 -6.65 -1.85
C ASP A 180 13.20 -5.78 -3.10
N VAL A 181 13.20 -6.43 -4.26
CA VAL A 181 13.15 -5.79 -5.57
C VAL A 181 12.11 -6.51 -6.41
N TYR A 182 11.15 -5.76 -6.96
CA TYR A 182 10.09 -6.31 -7.82
C TYR A 182 9.48 -5.22 -8.71
N CYS A 183 8.92 -5.60 -9.84
CA CYS A 183 8.16 -4.69 -10.68
C CYS A 183 6.69 -4.63 -10.22
N SER A 184 6.18 -3.44 -9.92
CA SER A 184 4.76 -3.19 -9.71
C SER A 184 4.00 -2.95 -11.02
N MET A 185 4.71 -2.43 -12.02
CA MET A 185 4.32 -2.31 -13.43
C MET A 185 5.56 -2.59 -14.28
N PRO A 186 5.42 -2.91 -15.57
CA PRO A 186 6.58 -3.21 -16.43
C PRO A 186 7.61 -2.07 -16.50
N GLU A 187 7.19 -0.83 -16.30
CA GLU A 187 8.02 0.37 -16.31
C GLU A 187 8.46 0.84 -14.90
N PHE A 188 8.03 0.14 -13.82
CA PHE A 188 8.18 0.58 -12.43
C PHE A 188 8.85 -0.51 -11.60
N LEU A 189 10.11 -0.29 -11.22
CA LEU A 189 10.90 -1.17 -10.35
C LEU A 189 10.91 -0.61 -8.92
N GLU A 190 10.28 -1.36 -8.02
CA GLU A 190 10.23 -1.06 -6.59
C GLU A 190 11.47 -1.62 -5.90
N CYS A 191 12.18 -0.79 -5.15
CA CYS A 191 13.24 -1.19 -4.23
C CYS A 191 12.79 -0.81 -2.81
N VAL A 192 12.54 -1.81 -1.97
CA VAL A 192 11.96 -1.64 -0.63
C VAL A 192 12.79 -2.36 0.43
N PRO A 193 12.69 -1.99 1.72
CA PRO A 193 13.34 -2.74 2.78
C PRO A 193 12.97 -4.22 2.77
N LYS A 194 13.91 -5.08 3.14
CA LYS A 194 13.76 -6.54 3.13
C LYS A 194 12.60 -7.02 3.99
N GLY A 195 11.76 -7.91 3.43
CA GLY A 195 10.69 -8.59 4.14
C GLY A 195 9.55 -7.67 4.60
N ILE A 196 9.25 -6.63 3.81
CA ILE A 196 8.03 -5.84 4.00
C ILE A 196 6.88 -6.53 3.29
N ASP A 197 5.77 -6.75 4.00
CA ASP A 197 4.50 -7.15 3.41
C ASP A 197 3.31 -6.63 4.23
N LYS A 198 2.14 -6.57 3.58
CA LYS A 198 0.91 -6.06 4.20
C LYS A 198 0.44 -6.93 5.37
N GLY A 199 0.61 -8.25 5.29
CA GLY A 199 0.16 -9.19 6.32
C GLY A 199 0.95 -9.07 7.61
N ASP A 200 2.29 -9.03 7.52
CA ASP A 200 3.16 -8.86 8.69
C ASP A 200 2.87 -7.54 9.40
N SER A 201 2.75 -6.45 8.64
CA SER A 201 2.47 -5.14 9.21
C SER A 201 1.05 -5.04 9.79
N LEU A 202 0.06 -5.68 9.16
CA LEU A 202 -1.29 -5.80 9.70
C LEU A 202 -1.29 -6.63 11.00
N SER A 203 -0.50 -7.70 11.06
CA SER A 203 -0.31 -8.52 12.27
C SER A 203 0.28 -7.71 13.42
N GLN A 204 1.33 -6.93 13.16
CA GLN A 204 1.94 -6.05 14.16
C GLN A 204 0.97 -4.97 14.65
N LEU A 205 0.17 -4.38 13.75
CA LEU A 205 -0.86 -3.41 14.12
C LEU A 205 -1.95 -4.07 14.97
N ALA A 206 -2.46 -5.24 14.59
CA ALA A 206 -3.47 -5.95 15.36
C ALA A 206 -2.97 -6.31 16.78
N GLN A 207 -1.70 -6.75 16.90
CA GLN A 207 -1.05 -7.00 18.20
C GLN A 207 -0.94 -5.72 19.03
N HIS A 208 -0.52 -4.60 18.43
CA HIS A 208 -0.44 -3.30 19.08
C HIS A 208 -1.81 -2.83 19.62
N LEU A 209 -2.87 -3.14 18.89
CA LEU A 209 -4.25 -2.82 19.27
C LEU A 209 -4.90 -3.85 20.20
N HIS A 210 -4.20 -4.94 20.55
CA HIS A 210 -4.72 -6.09 21.31
C HIS A 210 -5.97 -6.73 20.66
N ILE A 211 -6.01 -6.75 19.31
CA ILE A 211 -7.07 -7.36 18.51
C ILE A 211 -6.62 -8.77 18.08
N ALA A 212 -7.43 -9.76 18.39
CA ALA A 212 -7.17 -11.14 17.98
C ALA A 212 -7.29 -11.27 16.43
N ARG A 213 -6.47 -12.13 15.82
CA ARG A 213 -6.48 -12.41 14.38
C ARG A 213 -7.88 -12.71 13.85
N GLU A 214 -8.66 -13.51 14.61
CA GLU A 214 -10.02 -13.93 14.27
C GLU A 214 -11.00 -12.76 14.18
N ALA A 215 -10.68 -11.62 14.80
CA ALA A 215 -11.47 -10.39 14.73
C ALA A 215 -10.99 -9.42 13.63
N VAL A 216 -10.08 -9.87 12.76
CA VAL A 216 -9.58 -9.11 11.61
C VAL A 216 -10.23 -9.59 10.32
N MET A 217 -10.77 -8.68 9.53
CA MET A 217 -11.21 -8.88 8.14
C MET A 217 -10.23 -8.17 7.21
N ALA A 218 -9.89 -8.76 6.06
CA ALA A 218 -9.05 -8.12 5.05
C ALA A 218 -9.64 -8.31 3.66
N CYS A 219 -9.68 -7.24 2.85
CA CYS A 219 -10.13 -7.28 1.45
C CYS A 219 -8.99 -6.84 0.53
N GLY A 220 -8.81 -7.55 -0.58
CA GLY A 220 -7.78 -7.26 -1.57
C GLY A 220 -8.04 -7.91 -2.92
N ASP A 221 -7.24 -7.53 -3.94
CA ASP A 221 -7.37 -8.06 -5.30
C ASP A 221 -6.02 -8.41 -5.94
N GLY A 222 -4.91 -7.85 -5.48
CA GLY A 222 -3.57 -8.03 -6.05
C GLY A 222 -2.68 -9.02 -5.28
N GLU A 223 -1.59 -9.46 -5.92
CA GLU A 223 -0.60 -10.39 -5.32
C GLU A 223 -0.01 -9.84 -4.00
N ASN A 224 0.14 -8.53 -3.88
CA ASN A 224 0.63 -7.87 -2.67
C ASN A 224 -0.36 -7.93 -1.49
N ASP A 225 -1.59 -8.39 -1.71
CA ASP A 225 -2.62 -8.57 -0.69
C ASP A 225 -2.65 -9.97 -0.10
N LEU A 226 -2.01 -10.95 -0.76
CA LEU A 226 -2.03 -12.34 -0.36
C LEU A 226 -1.68 -12.56 1.11
N SER A 227 -0.67 -11.84 1.60
CA SER A 227 -0.22 -11.98 2.99
C SER A 227 -1.27 -11.49 3.98
N MET A 228 -1.92 -10.35 3.73
CA MET A 228 -2.97 -9.85 4.63
C MET A 228 -4.25 -10.67 4.55
N ILE A 229 -4.60 -11.20 3.37
CA ILE A 229 -5.74 -12.09 3.20
C ILE A 229 -5.53 -13.39 3.96
N ARG A 230 -4.35 -14.00 3.88
CA ARG A 230 -4.01 -15.21 4.64
C ARG A 230 -3.88 -14.97 6.13
N TYR A 231 -3.44 -13.78 6.53
CA TYR A 231 -3.32 -13.43 7.94
C TYR A 231 -4.69 -13.24 8.60
N ALA A 232 -5.63 -12.57 7.94
CA ALA A 232 -6.92 -12.22 8.54
C ALA A 232 -7.70 -13.43 9.05
N GLY A 233 -8.62 -13.21 9.99
CA GLY A 233 -9.62 -14.21 10.42
C GLY A 233 -10.69 -14.43 9.37
N LEU A 234 -10.90 -13.42 8.48
CA LEU A 234 -11.70 -13.52 7.27
C LEU A 234 -10.98 -12.80 6.14
N GLY A 235 -10.33 -13.56 5.28
CA GLY A 235 -9.70 -13.07 4.06
C GLY A 235 -10.68 -13.04 2.89
N ILE A 236 -10.83 -11.88 2.24
CA ILE A 236 -11.80 -11.64 1.19
C ILE A 236 -11.10 -11.22 -0.09
N ALA A 237 -11.33 -11.94 -1.17
CA ALA A 237 -10.93 -11.57 -2.51
C ALA A 237 -12.05 -10.81 -3.22
N MET A 238 -11.71 -9.75 -3.94
CA MET A 238 -12.65 -9.09 -4.86
C MET A 238 -12.94 -9.98 -6.06
N ALA A 239 -14.11 -9.82 -6.72
CA ALA A 239 -14.40 -10.58 -7.94
C ALA A 239 -13.44 -10.27 -9.10
N ASN A 240 -12.89 -9.06 -9.13
CA ASN A 240 -11.83 -8.65 -10.07
C ASN A 240 -10.42 -9.06 -9.64
N ALA A 241 -10.25 -9.74 -8.49
CA ALA A 241 -8.94 -10.18 -8.01
C ALA A 241 -8.29 -11.20 -8.95
N VAL A 242 -6.96 -11.27 -8.90
CA VAL A 242 -6.19 -12.31 -9.59
C VAL A 242 -6.48 -13.70 -9.00
N ASP A 243 -6.31 -14.76 -9.78
CA ASP A 243 -6.71 -16.11 -9.40
C ASP A 243 -6.01 -16.63 -8.13
N SER A 244 -4.75 -16.27 -7.93
CA SER A 244 -3.98 -16.62 -6.72
C SER A 244 -4.60 -16.04 -5.44
N VAL A 245 -5.12 -14.83 -5.49
CA VAL A 245 -5.79 -14.15 -4.38
C VAL A 245 -7.14 -14.78 -4.11
N LYS A 246 -7.94 -15.06 -5.15
CA LYS A 246 -9.21 -15.79 -5.02
C LYS A 246 -9.03 -17.18 -4.41
N ALA A 247 -7.97 -17.88 -4.82
CA ALA A 247 -7.68 -19.22 -4.30
C ALA A 247 -7.22 -19.22 -2.82
N ALA A 248 -6.68 -18.10 -2.33
CA ALA A 248 -6.20 -17.95 -0.95
C ALA A 248 -7.25 -17.40 0.01
N ALA A 249 -8.33 -16.82 -0.49
CA ALA A 249 -9.36 -16.15 0.32
C ALA A 249 -10.39 -17.14 0.88
N ASP A 250 -10.95 -16.79 2.04
CA ASP A 250 -12.07 -17.51 2.65
C ASP A 250 -13.39 -17.20 1.93
N PHE A 251 -13.50 -16.02 1.32
CA PHE A 251 -14.70 -15.57 0.62
C PHE A 251 -14.34 -14.73 -0.61
N VAL A 252 -15.06 -14.93 -1.72
CA VAL A 252 -14.97 -14.06 -2.90
C VAL A 252 -16.22 -13.19 -2.94
N THR A 253 -16.03 -11.87 -2.88
CA THR A 253 -17.11 -10.88 -2.94
C THR A 253 -17.37 -10.41 -4.38
N LEU A 254 -18.19 -9.36 -4.53
CA LEU A 254 -18.42 -8.67 -5.80
C LEU A 254 -17.17 -7.88 -6.24
N SER A 255 -17.17 -7.32 -7.44
CA SER A 255 -16.09 -6.47 -7.90
C SER A 255 -16.07 -5.12 -7.15
N ASN A 256 -14.97 -4.38 -7.30
CA ASN A 256 -14.87 -3.02 -6.78
C ASN A 256 -15.88 -2.05 -7.43
N ASP A 257 -16.27 -2.30 -8.70
CA ASP A 257 -17.30 -1.51 -9.39
C ASP A 257 -18.73 -1.90 -9.01
N GLU A 258 -18.92 -3.05 -8.32
CA GLU A 258 -20.21 -3.56 -7.83
C GLU A 258 -20.33 -3.46 -6.31
N ASP A 259 -19.56 -2.58 -5.67
CA ASP A 259 -19.59 -2.36 -4.21
C ASP A 259 -19.24 -3.60 -3.37
N GLY A 260 -18.27 -4.41 -3.81
CA GLY A 260 -17.88 -5.65 -3.14
C GLY A 260 -17.47 -5.47 -1.69
N VAL A 261 -16.83 -4.35 -1.34
CA VAL A 261 -16.48 -4.01 0.05
C VAL A 261 -17.74 -3.71 0.87
N ALA A 262 -18.69 -2.93 0.34
CA ALA A 262 -19.95 -2.67 1.03
C ALA A 262 -20.71 -3.97 1.31
N TYR A 263 -20.79 -4.85 0.31
CA TYR A 263 -21.49 -6.12 0.43
C TYR A 263 -20.97 -6.96 1.61
N VAL A 264 -19.65 -7.11 1.75
CA VAL A 264 -19.09 -7.92 2.85
C VAL A 264 -19.18 -7.23 4.21
N VAL A 265 -19.06 -5.90 4.26
CA VAL A 265 -19.27 -5.14 5.50
C VAL A 265 -20.74 -5.25 5.96
N GLU A 266 -21.70 -5.09 5.06
CA GLU A 266 -23.12 -5.26 5.35
C GLU A 266 -23.43 -6.67 5.84
N ARG A 267 -22.85 -7.69 5.21
CA ARG A 267 -23.09 -9.10 5.52
C ARG A 267 -22.44 -9.56 6.82
N PHE A 268 -21.17 -9.27 7.03
CA PHE A 268 -20.39 -9.87 8.12
C PHE A 268 -20.20 -8.95 9.34
N VAL A 269 -20.46 -7.64 9.20
CA VAL A 269 -20.26 -6.65 10.27
C VAL A 269 -21.57 -6.01 10.70
N LEU A 270 -22.44 -5.70 9.73
CA LEU A 270 -23.71 -5.00 10.02
C LEU A 270 -24.92 -5.93 10.10
N GLU A 271 -24.79 -7.19 9.68
CA GLU A 271 -25.88 -8.21 9.68
C GLU A 271 -27.12 -7.73 8.90
N LYS A 272 -26.92 -7.07 7.77
CA LYS A 272 -28.01 -6.47 6.99
C LYS A 272 -28.43 -7.28 5.77
N VAL A 273 -27.80 -8.43 5.49
CA VAL A 273 -28.04 -9.25 4.27
C VAL A 273 -28.43 -10.66 4.64
#